data_9daf087bdefd633dd28066f53a9a51f8
#
_entry.id   9daf087bdefd633dd28066f53a9a51f8
#
_cell.length_a   1.000
_cell.length_b   1.000
_cell.length_c   1.000
_cell.angle_alpha   90.00
_cell.angle_beta   90.00
_cell.angle_gamma   90.00
#
_symmetry.space_group_name_H-M   'P 1'
#
loop_
_entity.id
_entity.type
_entity.pdbx_description
1 polymer ?
#
loop_
_entity_poly.entity_id
_entity_poly.type
_entity_poly.pdbx_seq_one_letter_code
_entity_poly.pdbx_strand_id
1 'polypeptide(L)'
;MEQAEQLKKKIDSAKDLRSVVKTMKALAAVNIRSLEKAANSLDDYVEIIEMGLHIAMRSGKAQISAREHGHRHRTGIVVFGAGRGMSGRFNAKITDFLIERIDKMNIIPGDRAIITIGDRIRPRLEREGLMTDKVFPIADTIDEIPPLVDELIIEIESWRADRNFDRILLFNNRPKSGASFHPEMTFLMPLNLQWLSELRHKHWDSRSLPTFTMEWEDLF
;
A
#
# COMPACT_ATOMS: atom_id res chain seq x y z
N MET A 1 -11.14 15.37 50.42
CA MET A 1 -12.30 14.97 49.59
C MET A 1 -12.00 15.09 48.09
N GLU A 2 -11.36 16.12 47.65
CA GLU A 2 -11.01 16.36 46.24
C GLU A 2 -10.15 15.29 45.56
N GLN A 3 -9.14 14.75 46.29
CA GLN A 3 -8.31 13.64 45.78
C GLN A 3 -9.08 12.33 45.55
N ALA A 4 -10.04 12.02 46.43
CA ALA A 4 -10.87 10.82 46.29
C ALA A 4 -11.83 10.93 45.10
N GLU A 5 -12.34 12.13 44.85
CA GLU A 5 -13.21 12.41 43.70
C GLU A 5 -12.45 12.38 42.36
N GLN A 6 -11.24 12.93 42.34
CA GLN A 6 -10.35 12.80 41.16
C GLN A 6 -9.95 11.36 40.89
N LEU A 7 -9.67 10.55 41.93
CA LEU A 7 -9.37 9.14 41.77
C LEU A 7 -10.57 8.36 41.24
N LYS A 8 -11.77 8.65 41.74
CA LYS A 8 -13.00 8.03 41.25
C LYS A 8 -13.25 8.35 39.75
N LYS A 9 -13.09 9.62 39.33
CA LYS A 9 -13.17 10.00 37.93
C LYS A 9 -12.17 9.27 37.05
N LYS A 10 -10.92 9.09 37.49
CA LYS A 10 -9.90 8.31 36.76
C LYS A 10 -10.27 6.83 36.64
N ILE A 11 -10.83 6.22 37.72
CA ILE A 11 -11.28 4.83 37.69
C ILE A 11 -12.44 4.66 36.71
N ASP A 12 -13.43 5.56 36.74
CA ASP A 12 -14.58 5.49 35.85
C ASP A 12 -14.16 5.68 34.37
N SER A 13 -13.30 6.67 34.10
CA SER A 13 -12.70 6.83 32.76
C SER A 13 -11.93 5.60 32.29
N ALA A 14 -11.21 4.92 33.17
CA ALA A 14 -10.50 3.70 32.85
C ALA A 14 -11.45 2.51 32.56
N LYS A 15 -12.57 2.44 33.27
CA LYS A 15 -13.62 1.41 33.01
C LYS A 15 -14.28 1.66 31.66
N ASP A 16 -14.62 2.91 31.34
CA ASP A 16 -15.23 3.29 30.07
C ASP A 16 -14.28 2.96 28.91
N LEU A 17 -13.01 3.36 29.03
CA LEU A 17 -11.99 3.03 28.04
C LEU A 17 -11.85 1.51 27.85
N ARG A 18 -11.84 0.72 28.94
CA ARG A 18 -11.79 -0.75 28.87
C ARG A 18 -13.01 -1.32 28.12
N SER A 19 -14.19 -0.78 28.34
CA SER A 19 -15.42 -1.19 27.64
C SER A 19 -15.31 -0.93 26.14
N VAL A 20 -14.89 0.29 25.75
CA VAL A 20 -14.66 0.67 24.36
C VAL A 20 -13.64 -0.25 23.70
N VAL A 21 -12.49 -0.49 24.34
CA VAL A 21 -11.44 -1.38 23.80
C VAL A 21 -11.95 -2.81 23.63
N LYS A 22 -12.76 -3.32 24.57
CA LYS A 22 -13.37 -4.66 24.45
C LYS A 22 -14.27 -4.77 23.25
N THR A 23 -15.11 -3.76 23.00
CA THR A 23 -16.00 -3.71 21.83
C THR A 23 -15.20 -3.61 20.54
N MET A 24 -14.19 -2.72 20.50
CA MET A 24 -13.30 -2.59 19.34
C MET A 24 -12.57 -3.89 19.02
N LYS A 25 -12.10 -4.62 20.04
CA LYS A 25 -11.44 -5.92 19.85
C LYS A 25 -12.38 -6.96 19.24
N ALA A 26 -13.66 -6.99 19.67
CA ALA A 26 -14.64 -7.92 19.12
C ALA A 26 -14.95 -7.61 17.65
N LEU A 27 -15.16 -6.34 17.31
CA LEU A 27 -15.37 -5.89 15.91
C LEU A 27 -14.14 -6.17 15.05
N ALA A 28 -12.95 -5.87 15.55
CA ALA A 28 -11.70 -6.14 14.82
C ALA A 28 -11.51 -7.63 14.54
N ALA A 29 -11.86 -8.51 15.47
CA ALA A 29 -11.73 -9.96 15.28
C ALA A 29 -12.64 -10.51 14.16
N VAL A 30 -13.81 -9.92 13.96
CA VAL A 30 -14.72 -10.26 12.84
C VAL A 30 -14.15 -9.76 11.52
N ASN A 31 -13.73 -8.49 11.48
CA ASN A 31 -13.20 -7.87 10.26
C ASN A 31 -11.90 -8.52 9.80
N ILE A 32 -10.99 -8.87 10.73
CA ILE A 32 -9.72 -9.54 10.40
C ILE A 32 -9.95 -10.81 9.59
N ARG A 33 -10.85 -11.70 10.05
CA ARG A 33 -11.12 -12.96 9.35
C ARG A 33 -11.66 -12.74 7.94
N SER A 34 -12.52 -11.75 7.77
CA SER A 34 -13.11 -11.41 6.47
C SER A 34 -12.04 -10.85 5.52
N LEU A 35 -11.21 -9.94 6.02
CA LEU A 35 -10.12 -9.34 5.24
C LEU A 35 -9.00 -10.35 4.92
N GLU A 36 -8.65 -11.24 5.85
CA GLU A 36 -7.68 -12.33 5.59
C GLU A 36 -8.20 -13.29 4.50
N LYS A 37 -9.49 -13.65 4.55
CA LYS A 37 -10.10 -14.48 3.50
C LYS A 37 -10.07 -13.78 2.15
N ALA A 38 -10.40 -12.50 2.09
CA ALA A 38 -10.34 -11.72 0.86
C ALA A 38 -8.90 -11.59 0.34
N ALA A 39 -7.92 -11.33 1.21
CA ALA A 39 -6.51 -11.25 0.84
C ALA A 39 -5.99 -12.57 0.26
N ASN A 40 -6.32 -13.71 0.89
CA ASN A 40 -5.92 -15.02 0.35
C ASN A 40 -6.56 -15.33 -1.02
N SER A 41 -7.77 -14.82 -1.27
CA SER A 41 -8.40 -14.99 -2.59
C SER A 41 -7.73 -14.14 -3.67
N LEU A 42 -7.02 -13.07 -3.30
CA LEU A 42 -6.23 -12.28 -4.23
C LEU A 42 -4.96 -13.02 -4.69
N ASP A 43 -4.41 -13.90 -3.88
CA ASP A 43 -3.23 -14.69 -4.28
C ASP A 43 -3.55 -15.55 -5.51
N ASP A 44 -4.71 -16.22 -5.53
CA ASP A 44 -5.18 -17.00 -6.69
C ASP A 44 -5.38 -16.10 -7.92
N TYR A 45 -5.92 -14.90 -7.71
CA TYR A 45 -6.13 -13.93 -8.79
C TYR A 45 -4.80 -13.42 -9.37
N VAL A 46 -3.83 -13.10 -8.50
CA VAL A 46 -2.48 -12.70 -8.93
C VAL A 46 -1.81 -13.79 -9.74
N GLU A 47 -1.95 -15.07 -9.34
CA GLU A 47 -1.40 -16.19 -10.09
C GLU A 47 -1.97 -16.26 -11.52
N ILE A 48 -3.27 -16.05 -11.69
CA ILE A 48 -3.92 -16.01 -13.02
C ILE A 48 -3.37 -14.84 -13.85
N ILE A 49 -3.21 -13.66 -13.26
CA ILE A 49 -2.62 -12.48 -13.94
C ILE A 49 -1.17 -12.76 -14.34
N GLU A 50 -0.37 -13.35 -13.44
CA GLU A 50 1.01 -13.73 -13.75
C GLU A 50 1.09 -14.74 -14.88
N MET A 51 0.17 -15.73 -14.93
CA MET A 51 0.08 -16.68 -16.03
C MET A 51 -0.23 -15.98 -17.36
N GLY A 52 -1.19 -15.06 -17.37
CA GLY A 52 -1.50 -14.27 -18.55
C GLY A 52 -0.31 -13.43 -19.03
N LEU A 53 0.34 -12.73 -18.10
CA LEU A 53 1.52 -11.91 -18.38
C LEU A 53 2.71 -12.75 -18.87
N HIS A 54 2.92 -13.94 -18.30
CA HIS A 54 3.95 -14.89 -18.75
C HIS A 54 3.77 -15.25 -20.22
N ILE A 55 2.54 -15.59 -20.63
CA ILE A 55 2.23 -15.95 -22.01
C ILE A 55 2.43 -14.77 -22.96
N ALA A 56 1.93 -13.61 -22.56
CA ALA A 56 2.05 -12.38 -23.31
C ALA A 56 3.53 -12.00 -23.55
N MET A 57 4.37 -12.11 -22.53
CA MET A 57 5.81 -11.83 -22.63
C MET A 57 6.58 -12.83 -23.47
N ARG A 58 6.16 -14.11 -23.51
CA ARG A 58 6.77 -15.13 -24.37
C ARG A 58 6.52 -14.88 -25.84
N SER A 59 5.44 -14.19 -26.21
CA SER A 59 5.13 -13.89 -27.62
C SER A 59 6.17 -12.99 -28.31
N GLY A 60 7.11 -12.42 -27.56
CA GLY A 60 8.20 -11.59 -28.07
C GLY A 60 7.78 -10.18 -28.49
N LYS A 61 6.49 -9.84 -28.41
CA LYS A 61 5.95 -8.52 -28.74
C LYS A 61 6.13 -7.49 -27.61
N ALA A 62 6.36 -7.95 -26.36
CA ALA A 62 6.60 -7.09 -25.22
C ALA A 62 7.98 -6.45 -25.28
N GLN A 63 8.07 -5.29 -25.88
CA GLN A 63 9.23 -4.41 -25.69
C GLN A 63 9.01 -3.61 -24.39
N ILE A 64 9.43 -4.17 -23.25
CA ILE A 64 9.48 -3.42 -22.01
C ILE A 64 10.65 -2.46 -22.14
N SER A 65 10.35 -1.27 -22.63
CA SER A 65 11.31 -0.18 -22.69
C SER A 65 11.56 0.27 -21.24
N ALA A 66 12.68 -0.16 -20.65
CA ALA A 66 13.21 0.54 -19.53
C ALA A 66 13.56 1.95 -20.04
N ARG A 67 12.66 2.90 -19.83
CA ARG A 67 13.03 4.29 -20.00
C ARG A 67 14.08 4.58 -18.92
N GLU A 68 15.34 4.42 -19.29
CA GLU A 68 16.44 5.04 -18.55
C GLU A 68 16.27 6.56 -18.69
N HIS A 69 15.45 7.12 -17.82
CA HIS A 69 15.42 8.55 -17.63
C HIS A 69 16.69 8.92 -16.83
N GLY A 70 17.73 9.27 -17.56
CA GLY A 70 18.90 9.91 -16.94
C GLY A 70 18.43 11.15 -16.19
N HIS A 71 18.86 11.24 -14.94
CA HIS A 71 19.16 12.42 -14.15
C HIS A 71 18.26 12.83 -12.98
N ARG A 72 16.97 12.65 -12.93
CA ARG A 72 16.21 13.06 -11.72
C ARG A 72 14.82 12.43 -11.72
N HIS A 73 14.67 11.41 -10.88
CA HIS A 73 13.38 10.75 -10.75
C HIS A 73 12.40 11.59 -9.92
N ARG A 74 11.27 11.91 -10.50
CA ARG A 74 10.13 12.41 -9.72
C ARG A 74 9.38 11.23 -9.13
N THR A 75 9.22 11.23 -7.80
CA THR A 75 8.76 10.07 -7.06
C THR A 75 7.41 10.33 -6.41
N GLY A 76 6.38 9.59 -6.83
CA GLY A 76 5.11 9.48 -6.12
C GLY A 76 5.24 8.47 -4.98
N ILE A 77 4.72 8.81 -3.83
CA ILE A 77 4.79 8.00 -2.61
C ILE A 77 3.38 7.79 -2.10
N VAL A 78 2.98 6.53 -1.97
CA VAL A 78 1.71 6.12 -1.37
C VAL A 78 2.01 5.46 -0.02
N VAL A 79 1.44 6.01 1.05
CA VAL A 79 1.71 5.53 2.42
C VAL A 79 0.42 5.05 3.07
N PHE A 80 0.39 3.79 3.46
CA PHE A 80 -0.70 3.21 4.24
C PHE A 80 -0.48 3.46 5.74
N GLY A 81 -1.34 4.28 6.31
CA GLY A 81 -1.40 4.57 7.73
C GLY A 81 -2.61 3.94 8.41
N ALA A 82 -2.77 4.19 9.70
CA ALA A 82 -3.96 3.81 10.44
C ALA A 82 -5.09 4.84 10.20
N GLY A 83 -6.30 4.35 10.02
CA GLY A 83 -7.51 5.18 9.98
C GLY A 83 -8.13 5.41 11.37
N ARG A 84 -7.76 4.59 12.36
CA ARG A 84 -8.30 4.67 13.73
C ARG A 84 -7.23 5.00 14.75
N GLY A 85 -7.66 5.61 15.88
CA GLY A 85 -6.78 5.86 17.02
C GLY A 85 -6.36 4.57 17.73
N MET A 86 -5.46 4.69 18.68
CA MET A 86 -4.94 3.59 19.51
C MET A 86 -4.23 2.47 18.72
N SER A 87 -3.67 2.79 17.56
CA SER A 87 -2.90 1.86 16.72
C SER A 87 -1.45 1.63 17.20
N GLY A 88 -1.13 2.07 18.41
CA GLY A 88 0.20 1.91 19.00
C GLY A 88 1.30 2.56 18.15
N ARG A 89 2.35 1.80 17.84
CA ARG A 89 3.49 2.29 17.03
C ARG A 89 3.31 2.12 15.51
N PHE A 90 2.11 1.79 15.03
CA PHE A 90 1.87 1.49 13.62
C PHE A 90 2.32 2.65 12.70
N ASN A 91 1.78 3.85 12.91
CA ASN A 91 2.15 5.02 12.13
C ASN A 91 3.59 5.47 12.38
N ALA A 92 4.10 5.27 13.62
CA ALA A 92 5.48 5.61 13.92
C ALA A 92 6.48 4.80 13.09
N LYS A 93 6.33 3.49 13.07
CA LYS A 93 7.24 2.59 12.36
C LYS A 93 7.27 2.86 10.86
N ILE A 94 6.10 3.06 10.23
CA ILE A 94 6.07 3.31 8.79
C ILE A 94 6.64 4.70 8.45
N THR A 95 6.41 5.72 9.30
CA THR A 95 7.00 7.05 9.10
C THR A 95 8.53 7.01 9.22
N ASP A 96 9.05 6.40 10.28
CA ASP A 96 10.49 6.28 10.51
C ASP A 96 11.17 5.55 9.33
N PHE A 97 10.56 4.48 8.84
CA PHE A 97 11.01 3.72 7.68
C PHE A 97 10.95 4.54 6.37
N LEU A 98 9.86 5.27 6.16
CA LEU A 98 9.69 6.14 5.00
C LEU A 98 10.80 7.20 4.93
N ILE A 99 11.10 7.87 6.05
CA ILE A 99 12.18 8.87 6.13
C ILE A 99 13.52 8.24 5.76
N GLU A 100 13.84 7.11 6.37
CA GLU A 100 15.08 6.37 6.07
C GLU A 100 15.22 6.05 4.58
N ARG A 101 14.11 5.66 3.91
CA ARG A 101 14.13 5.35 2.49
C ARG A 101 14.23 6.58 1.60
N ILE A 102 13.52 7.65 1.93
CA ILE A 102 13.63 8.94 1.24
C ILE A 102 15.07 9.44 1.25
N ASP A 103 15.72 9.38 2.41
CA ASP A 103 17.12 9.83 2.57
C ASP A 103 18.08 8.94 1.78
N LYS A 104 17.97 7.62 1.90
CA LYS A 104 18.80 6.66 1.16
C LYS A 104 18.68 6.77 -0.36
N MET A 105 17.50 7.13 -0.84
CA MET A 105 17.21 7.28 -2.27
C MET A 105 17.45 8.71 -2.77
N ASN A 106 17.86 9.64 -1.89
CA ASN A 106 18.05 11.05 -2.18
C ASN A 106 16.81 11.70 -2.84
N ILE A 107 15.60 11.39 -2.34
CA ILE A 107 14.35 11.93 -2.84
C ILE A 107 14.13 13.31 -2.23
N ILE A 108 14.33 14.35 -3.02
CA ILE A 108 14.23 15.73 -2.53
C ILE A 108 12.76 16.22 -2.50
N PRO A 109 12.44 17.22 -1.67
CA PRO A 109 11.06 17.72 -1.52
C PRO A 109 10.38 18.17 -2.82
N GLY A 110 11.12 18.82 -3.73
CA GLY A 110 10.58 19.32 -5.00
C GLY A 110 10.26 18.23 -6.04
N ASP A 111 10.75 17.00 -5.83
CA ASP A 111 10.58 15.88 -6.77
C ASP A 111 9.72 14.77 -6.18
N ARG A 112 8.99 15.05 -5.10
CA ARG A 112 8.10 14.07 -4.50
C ARG A 112 6.68 14.58 -4.37
N ALA A 113 5.73 13.66 -4.43
CA ALA A 113 4.36 13.84 -4.00
C ALA A 113 3.98 12.71 -3.05
N ILE A 114 3.16 12.98 -2.04
CA ILE A 114 2.80 12.00 -1.03
C ILE A 114 1.29 11.91 -0.91
N ILE A 115 0.76 10.69 -1.11
CA ILE A 115 -0.61 10.33 -0.78
C ILE A 115 -0.59 9.48 0.49
N THR A 116 -1.53 9.71 1.38
CA THR A 116 -1.77 8.82 2.51
C THR A 116 -3.12 8.14 2.40
N ILE A 117 -3.17 6.86 2.75
CA ILE A 117 -4.39 6.10 2.97
C ILE A 117 -4.51 5.92 4.49
N GLY A 118 -5.57 6.51 5.07
CA GLY A 118 -5.71 6.67 6.52
C GLY A 118 -5.25 8.05 7.00
N ASP A 119 -6.14 8.77 7.64
CA ASP A 119 -5.97 10.17 8.07
C ASP A 119 -5.02 10.34 9.27
N ARG A 120 -4.88 9.32 10.10
CA ARG A 120 -4.13 9.39 11.36
C ARG A 120 -2.61 9.45 11.20
N ILE A 121 -2.09 9.13 10.02
CA ILE A 121 -0.65 9.22 9.76
C ILE A 121 -0.22 10.64 9.38
N ARG A 122 -1.10 11.40 8.72
CA ARG A 122 -0.82 12.74 8.18
C ARG A 122 -0.16 13.68 9.19
N PRO A 123 -0.69 13.90 10.43
CA PRO A 123 -0.08 14.84 11.37
C PRO A 123 1.33 14.43 11.81
N ARG A 124 1.66 13.15 11.69
CA ARG A 124 3.01 12.67 11.98
C ARG A 124 3.97 12.97 10.84
N LEU A 125 3.55 12.73 9.60
CA LEU A 125 4.34 13.06 8.41
C LEU A 125 4.64 14.55 8.34
N GLU A 126 3.63 15.38 8.56
CA GLU A 126 3.77 16.86 8.55
C GLU A 126 4.78 17.36 9.61
N ARG A 127 4.82 16.75 10.79
CA ARG A 127 5.84 17.08 11.82
C ARG A 127 7.26 16.76 11.41
N GLU A 128 7.43 15.78 10.54
CA GLU A 128 8.73 15.39 9.95
C GLU A 128 9.02 16.14 8.63
N GLY A 129 8.23 17.16 8.30
CA GLY A 129 8.40 17.94 7.06
C GLY A 129 7.98 17.20 5.79
N LEU A 130 7.20 16.14 5.92
CA LEU A 130 6.64 15.38 4.82
C LEU A 130 5.20 15.85 4.56
N MET A 131 5.07 16.85 3.70
CA MET A 131 3.74 17.38 3.33
C MET A 131 2.99 16.36 2.47
N THR A 132 1.71 16.17 2.77
CA THR A 132 0.80 15.27 2.05
C THR A 132 -0.01 16.03 1.01
N ASP A 133 0.04 15.59 -0.24
CA ASP A 133 -0.73 16.18 -1.35
C ASP A 133 -2.21 15.78 -1.24
N LYS A 134 -2.49 14.52 -0.90
CA LYS A 134 -3.86 14.00 -0.78
C LYS A 134 -3.98 12.95 0.31
N VAL A 135 -5.16 12.87 0.90
CA VAL A 135 -5.49 11.88 1.93
C VAL A 135 -6.73 11.11 1.51
N PHE A 136 -6.62 9.79 1.45
CA PHE A 136 -7.75 8.90 1.25
C PHE A 136 -8.18 8.28 2.57
N PRO A 137 -9.48 8.07 2.80
CA PRO A 137 -9.94 7.29 3.94
C PRO A 137 -9.45 5.84 3.82
N ILE A 138 -9.36 5.15 4.96
CA ILE A 138 -9.14 3.71 4.92
C ILE A 138 -10.47 3.01 4.67
N ALA A 139 -10.47 1.96 3.85
CA ALA A 139 -11.65 1.12 3.68
C ALA A 139 -11.95 0.35 4.97
N ASP A 140 -13.14 0.49 5.49
CA ASP A 140 -13.61 -0.23 6.69
C ASP A 140 -14.24 -1.59 6.35
N THR A 141 -14.69 -1.75 5.11
CA THR A 141 -15.31 -2.97 4.56
C THR A 141 -14.63 -3.40 3.26
N ILE A 142 -14.82 -4.66 2.87
CA ILE A 142 -14.25 -5.20 1.62
C ILE A 142 -14.82 -4.48 0.40
N ASP A 143 -16.12 -4.14 0.43
CA ASP A 143 -16.81 -3.49 -0.69
C ASP A 143 -16.32 -2.05 -0.94
N GLU A 144 -15.66 -1.43 0.03
CA GLU A 144 -15.06 -0.10 -0.11
C GLU A 144 -13.65 -0.15 -0.74
N ILE A 145 -13.04 -1.33 -0.82
CA ILE A 145 -11.67 -1.47 -1.36
C ILE A 145 -11.62 -1.18 -2.87
N PRO A 146 -12.47 -1.78 -3.73
CA PRO A 146 -12.39 -1.53 -5.17
C PRO A 146 -12.53 -0.05 -5.53
N PRO A 147 -13.55 0.71 -5.07
CA PRO A 147 -13.65 2.12 -5.42
C PRO A 147 -12.45 2.95 -4.89
N LEU A 148 -11.90 2.62 -3.72
CA LEU A 148 -10.69 3.27 -3.23
C LEU A 148 -9.48 3.00 -4.13
N VAL A 149 -9.33 1.79 -4.63
CA VAL A 149 -8.27 1.41 -5.57
C VAL A 149 -8.43 2.16 -6.88
N ASP A 150 -9.64 2.25 -7.43
CA ASP A 150 -9.93 3.00 -8.65
C ASP A 150 -9.56 4.48 -8.51
N GLU A 151 -9.97 5.13 -7.41
CA GLU A 151 -9.60 6.51 -7.14
C GLU A 151 -8.07 6.69 -7.00
N LEU A 152 -7.39 5.74 -6.39
CA LEU A 152 -5.94 5.78 -6.22
C LEU A 152 -5.22 5.62 -7.57
N ILE A 153 -5.69 4.73 -8.44
CA ILE A 153 -5.15 4.53 -9.79
C ILE A 153 -5.30 5.82 -10.60
N ILE A 154 -6.49 6.45 -10.58
CA ILE A 154 -6.73 7.72 -11.28
C ILE A 154 -5.74 8.80 -10.80
N GLU A 155 -5.49 8.90 -9.51
CA GLU A 155 -4.55 9.88 -8.97
C GLU A 155 -3.10 9.57 -9.39
N ILE A 156 -2.69 8.30 -9.36
CA ILE A 156 -1.35 7.87 -9.79
C ILE A 156 -1.16 8.15 -11.29
N GLU A 157 -2.17 7.88 -12.12
CA GLU A 157 -2.12 8.17 -13.55
C GLU A 157 -2.03 9.68 -13.82
N SER A 158 -2.74 10.52 -13.06
CA SER A 158 -2.58 11.97 -13.17
C SER A 158 -1.16 12.43 -12.82
N TRP A 159 -0.54 11.81 -11.84
CA TRP A 159 0.87 12.08 -11.51
C TRP A 159 1.81 11.76 -12.66
N ARG A 160 1.53 10.67 -13.39
CA ARG A 160 2.32 10.27 -14.56
C ARG A 160 2.10 11.19 -15.75
N ALA A 161 0.83 11.46 -16.07
CA ALA A 161 0.46 12.23 -17.25
C ALA A 161 0.79 13.72 -17.10
N ASP A 162 0.40 14.33 -15.96
CA ASP A 162 0.44 15.78 -15.79
C ASP A 162 1.73 16.27 -15.11
N ARG A 163 2.31 15.43 -14.24
CA ARG A 163 3.43 15.83 -13.39
C ARG A 163 4.73 15.10 -13.70
N ASN A 164 4.75 14.19 -14.69
CA ASN A 164 5.89 13.39 -15.12
C ASN A 164 6.58 12.62 -13.98
N PHE A 165 5.78 12.01 -13.10
CA PHE A 165 6.32 11.09 -12.12
C PHE A 165 6.64 9.75 -12.78
N ASP A 166 7.88 9.33 -12.68
CA ASP A 166 8.41 8.10 -13.30
C ASP A 166 8.65 6.97 -12.29
N ARG A 167 8.59 7.31 -10.99
CA ARG A 167 8.72 6.35 -9.89
C ARG A 167 7.53 6.45 -8.97
N ILE A 168 6.91 5.31 -8.66
CA ILE A 168 5.84 5.21 -7.66
C ILE A 168 6.24 4.17 -6.62
N LEU A 169 6.28 4.60 -5.38
CA LEU A 169 6.64 3.78 -4.22
C LEU A 169 5.42 3.63 -3.31
N LEU A 170 5.20 2.42 -2.86
CA LEU A 170 4.14 2.07 -1.92
C LEU A 170 4.77 1.66 -0.59
N PHE A 171 4.32 2.26 0.49
CA PHE A 171 4.77 2.00 1.85
C PHE A 171 3.61 1.47 2.70
N ASN A 172 3.79 0.29 3.25
CA ASN A 172 2.80 -0.34 4.12
C ASN A 172 3.47 -1.08 5.29
N ASN A 173 2.68 -1.39 6.29
CA ASN A 173 3.08 -2.30 7.34
C ASN A 173 2.53 -3.70 7.04
N ARG A 174 3.41 -4.65 6.72
CA ARG A 174 3.03 -6.03 6.47
C ARG A 174 2.86 -6.81 7.77
N PRO A 175 1.74 -7.50 7.97
CA PRO A 175 1.53 -8.34 9.13
C PRO A 175 2.59 -9.45 9.25
N LYS A 176 2.98 -9.76 10.47
CA LYS A 176 3.71 -10.98 10.85
C LYS A 176 2.81 -11.83 11.73
N SER A 177 3.33 -12.90 12.30
CA SER A 177 2.59 -13.72 13.25
C SER A 177 2.10 -12.89 14.46
N GLY A 178 0.87 -13.10 14.86
CA GLY A 178 0.24 -12.41 15.99
C GLY A 178 -0.03 -10.93 15.72
N ALA A 179 0.21 -10.07 16.70
CA ALA A 179 0.01 -8.62 16.60
C ALA A 179 1.24 -7.85 16.09
N SER A 180 2.24 -8.55 15.57
CA SER A 180 3.47 -7.93 15.07
C SER A 180 3.35 -7.59 13.58
N PHE A 181 4.09 -6.55 13.18
CA PHE A 181 4.17 -6.10 11.79
C PHE A 181 5.55 -5.50 11.51
N HIS A 182 5.93 -5.44 10.24
CA HIS A 182 7.13 -4.75 9.79
C HIS A 182 6.79 -3.80 8.62
N PRO A 183 7.47 -2.66 8.53
CA PRO A 183 7.32 -1.77 7.41
C PRO A 183 7.96 -2.36 6.16
N GLU A 184 7.32 -2.16 5.03
CA GLU A 184 7.76 -2.62 3.72
C GLU A 184 7.61 -1.51 2.69
N MET A 185 8.49 -1.52 1.69
CA MET A 185 8.42 -0.63 0.53
C MET A 185 8.37 -1.48 -0.73
N THR A 186 7.40 -1.20 -1.58
CA THR A 186 7.25 -1.85 -2.88
C THR A 186 7.37 -0.81 -3.99
N PHE A 187 8.11 -1.13 -5.04
CA PHE A 187 8.08 -0.36 -6.28
C PHE A 187 6.82 -0.74 -7.06
N LEU A 188 5.90 0.19 -7.18
CA LEU A 188 4.75 0.03 -8.06
C LEU A 188 5.14 0.36 -9.51
N MET A 189 6.00 1.38 -9.66
CA MET A 189 6.56 1.78 -10.95
C MET A 189 8.00 2.28 -10.77
N PRO A 190 8.91 2.02 -11.73
CA PRO A 190 8.73 1.08 -12.85
C PRO A 190 8.58 -0.37 -12.36
N LEU A 191 7.98 -1.22 -13.19
CA LEU A 191 7.91 -2.66 -12.90
C LEU A 191 9.32 -3.24 -12.77
N ASN A 192 9.48 -4.19 -11.86
CA ASN A 192 10.76 -4.85 -11.65
C ASN A 192 11.14 -5.71 -12.88
N LEU A 193 12.14 -5.25 -13.63
CA LEU A 193 12.60 -5.94 -14.82
C LEU A 193 13.15 -7.35 -14.54
N GLN A 194 13.73 -7.56 -13.36
CA GLN A 194 14.21 -8.88 -12.96
C GLN A 194 13.02 -9.83 -12.76
N TRP A 195 11.99 -9.42 -12.03
CA TRP A 195 10.76 -10.18 -11.86
C TRP A 195 10.09 -10.49 -13.21
N LEU A 196 10.02 -9.52 -14.11
CA LEU A 196 9.49 -9.73 -15.45
C LEU A 196 10.32 -10.73 -16.26
N SER A 197 11.66 -10.68 -16.14
CA SER A 197 12.55 -11.65 -16.76
C SER A 197 12.35 -13.05 -16.18
N GLU A 198 12.25 -13.17 -14.86
CA GLU A 198 11.97 -14.44 -14.18
C GLU A 198 10.62 -15.00 -14.63
N LEU A 199 9.59 -14.15 -14.69
CA LEU A 199 8.26 -14.52 -15.17
C LEU A 199 8.31 -15.03 -16.62
N ARG A 200 9.02 -14.36 -17.51
CA ARG A 200 9.19 -14.76 -18.91
C ARG A 200 9.83 -16.15 -19.05
N HIS A 201 10.75 -16.52 -18.15
CA HIS A 201 11.46 -17.80 -18.18
C HIS A 201 10.85 -18.86 -17.27
N LYS A 202 9.77 -18.53 -16.55
CA LYS A 202 9.05 -19.47 -15.68
C LYS A 202 8.64 -20.71 -16.49
N HIS A 203 8.81 -21.90 -15.90
CA HIS A 203 8.39 -23.14 -16.53
C HIS A 203 6.86 -23.18 -16.63
N TRP A 204 6.34 -23.65 -17.76
CA TRP A 204 4.91 -23.85 -17.95
C TRP A 204 4.60 -25.33 -17.73
N ASP A 205 3.79 -25.63 -16.72
CA ASP A 205 3.56 -26.99 -16.24
C ASP A 205 2.63 -27.81 -17.15
N SER A 206 2.00 -27.19 -18.14
CA SER A 206 1.09 -27.86 -19.08
C SER A 206 1.74 -28.05 -20.47
N ARG A 207 1.32 -29.10 -21.19
CA ARG A 207 1.70 -29.30 -22.59
C ARG A 207 0.99 -28.36 -23.57
N SER A 208 -0.04 -27.66 -23.12
CA SER A 208 -0.83 -26.71 -23.91
C SER A 208 -0.53 -25.29 -23.43
N LEU A 209 0.06 -24.47 -24.28
CA LEU A 209 0.20 -23.04 -24.04
C LEU A 209 -1.10 -22.35 -24.49
N PRO A 210 -1.75 -21.57 -23.62
CA PRO A 210 -2.82 -20.69 -24.04
C PRO A 210 -2.33 -19.70 -25.08
N THR A 211 -3.20 -19.31 -26.00
CA THR A 211 -2.96 -18.26 -26.99
C THR A 211 -3.95 -17.14 -26.74
N PHE A 212 -3.54 -15.92 -27.02
CA PHE A 212 -4.45 -14.78 -27.01
C PHE A 212 -4.78 -14.40 -28.46
N THR A 213 -6.00 -13.94 -28.67
CA THR A 213 -6.54 -13.54 -29.97
C THR A 213 -6.59 -12.02 -30.17
N MET A 214 -6.34 -11.26 -29.10
CA MET A 214 -6.30 -9.80 -29.14
C MET A 214 -4.91 -9.31 -29.57
N GLU A 215 -4.84 -8.12 -30.16
CA GLU A 215 -3.55 -7.48 -30.40
C GLU A 215 -2.88 -7.10 -29.08
N TRP A 216 -1.55 -6.96 -29.12
CA TRP A 216 -0.75 -6.68 -27.91
C TRP A 216 -1.19 -5.38 -27.19
N GLU A 217 -1.49 -4.35 -27.97
CA GLU A 217 -1.90 -3.03 -27.52
C GLU A 217 -3.25 -3.03 -26.79
N ASP A 218 -4.09 -4.02 -27.06
CA ASP A 218 -5.42 -4.20 -26.42
C ASP A 218 -5.35 -5.03 -25.14
N LEU A 219 -4.20 -5.64 -24.84
CA LEU A 219 -4.00 -6.49 -23.64
C LEU A 219 -3.46 -5.70 -22.45
N PHE A 220 -2.84 -4.54 -22.67
CA PHE A 220 -2.15 -3.71 -21.71
C PHE A 220 -2.35 -2.22 -22.00
#